data_746d1a630a58647b34a2378d4302c946
#
_entry.id   746d1a630a58647b34a2378d4302c946
#
_cell.length_a   1.000
_cell.length_b   1.000
_cell.length_c   1.000
_cell.angle_alpha   90.00
_cell.angle_beta   90.00
_cell.angle_gamma   90.00
#
_symmetry.space_group_name_H-M   'P 1'
#
loop_
_entity.id
_entity.type
_entity.pdbx_description
1 polymer ?
#
loop_
_entity_poly.entity_id
_entity_poly.type
_entity_poly.pdbx_seq_one_letter_code
_entity_poly.pdbx_strand_id
1 'polypeptide(L)'
;MKLKLSNITSSCKHLLLACTLLSIAPNTYAAVTWNTINPHVQFLKQQDKLRFYDSNQVLIEGEKCALLVDTSANFAAVEQLAEDLKKRLKTPLCYLVATHYHDDHLLGMAVMQNFYPDAKLVVHQQVNKNFSLYQTAYTDKLDTYEKSIELSYQRLANVPKEEQPKWRDKLKLAKKRLFRWQEYQLSKPEIVINSRKIIDLGGFEVTLEPQQAHTNGDLTITTNNGSVLIGGDIVDWLPYPGHGELKSWQTLLKQYINDEKLTIIIPGHGGTLTKEQLKQPLSFLTAITEHVKNNKDQSIEQLMLSFPESVIEPYKQEALNIKSSNFFLQAGLNRAKSAE
;
A
#
# COMPACT_ATOMS: atom_id res chain seq x y z
N MET A 1 29.04 39.19 14.49
CA MET A 1 27.76 39.48 13.85
C MET A 1 26.88 38.22 13.98
N LYS A 2 25.92 38.22 14.92
CA LYS A 2 25.11 37.02 15.26
C LYS A 2 23.91 36.98 14.28
N LEU A 3 23.86 35.98 13.43
CA LEU A 3 22.68 35.70 12.61
C LEU A 3 21.72 34.77 13.41
N LYS A 4 20.54 35.27 13.64
CA LYS A 4 19.41 34.57 14.29
C LYS A 4 18.93 33.42 13.42
N LEU A 5 19.03 32.20 13.91
CA LEU A 5 18.19 31.08 13.43
C LEU A 5 16.81 31.22 14.04
N SER A 6 15.82 31.55 13.24
CA SER A 6 14.43 31.57 13.66
C SER A 6 13.56 30.75 12.69
N ASN A 7 12.89 29.74 13.27
CA ASN A 7 11.57 29.23 12.87
C ASN A 7 11.40 28.46 11.56
N ILE A 8 11.82 27.17 11.56
CA ILE A 8 11.31 26.16 10.57
C ILE A 8 10.81 24.87 11.26
N THR A 9 10.42 24.90 12.52
CA THR A 9 10.02 23.67 13.22
C THR A 9 8.54 23.52 13.53
N SER A 10 7.67 24.48 13.09
CA SER A 10 6.25 24.46 13.51
C SER A 10 5.27 23.84 12.51
N SER A 11 5.59 23.79 11.21
CA SER A 11 4.60 23.39 10.18
C SER A 11 4.44 21.88 10.00
N CYS A 12 5.48 21.08 10.32
CA CYS A 12 5.44 19.63 10.07
C CYS A 12 4.67 18.83 11.14
N LYS A 13 4.57 19.38 12.37
CA LYS A 13 3.87 18.71 13.48
C LYS A 13 2.35 18.70 13.37
N HIS A 14 1.78 19.60 12.58
CA HIS A 14 0.31 19.71 12.44
C HIS A 14 -0.26 18.77 11.37
N LEU A 15 0.54 18.32 10.41
CA LEU A 15 0.07 17.47 9.30
C LEU A 15 -0.06 15.99 9.68
N LEU A 16 0.85 15.49 10.53
CA LEU A 16 0.83 14.08 10.98
C LEU A 16 -0.37 13.77 11.90
N LEU A 17 -0.95 14.76 12.54
CA LEU A 17 -2.01 14.53 13.51
C LEU A 17 -3.42 14.55 12.90
N ALA A 18 -3.61 15.24 11.78
CA ALA A 18 -4.91 15.27 11.11
C ALA A 18 -5.28 13.92 10.50
N CYS A 19 -4.29 13.13 10.08
CA CYS A 19 -4.53 11.83 9.44
C CYS A 19 -4.92 10.71 10.43
N THR A 20 -4.36 10.72 11.65
CA THR A 20 -4.68 9.67 12.64
C THR A 20 -6.06 9.84 13.30
N LEU A 21 -6.59 11.04 13.32
CA LEU A 21 -7.91 11.31 13.92
C LEU A 21 -9.09 11.06 12.96
N LEU A 22 -8.86 11.06 11.65
CA LEU A 22 -9.90 10.75 10.67
C LEU A 22 -10.34 9.28 10.69
N SER A 23 -9.47 8.38 11.18
CA SER A 23 -9.81 6.96 11.32
C SER A 23 -10.71 6.62 12.53
N ILE A 24 -11.00 7.61 13.42
CA ILE A 24 -11.81 7.44 14.63
C ILE A 24 -13.27 7.91 14.43
N ALA A 25 -13.80 7.89 13.22
CA ALA A 25 -15.19 8.25 12.96
C ALA A 25 -16.17 7.32 13.71
N PRO A 26 -17.31 7.84 14.24
CA PRO A 26 -18.31 7.01 14.89
C PRO A 26 -18.92 6.01 13.90
N ASN A 27 -19.49 4.93 14.41
CA ASN A 27 -20.04 3.73 13.77
C ASN A 27 -21.05 3.89 12.61
N THR A 28 -21.08 4.98 11.88
CA THR A 28 -21.60 4.96 10.51
C THR A 28 -20.42 4.67 9.60
N TYR A 29 -20.06 3.40 9.53
CA TYR A 29 -19.14 2.92 8.53
C TYR A 29 -19.67 3.33 7.15
N ALA A 30 -18.90 4.15 6.42
CA ALA A 30 -19.15 4.23 5.00
C ALA A 30 -19.15 2.79 4.47
N ALA A 31 -20.19 2.42 3.74
CA ALA A 31 -20.29 1.08 3.18
C ALA A 31 -19.05 0.83 2.32
N VAL A 32 -18.43 -0.34 2.48
CA VAL A 32 -17.33 -0.77 1.61
C VAL A 32 -17.86 -0.83 0.19
N THR A 33 -17.30 -0.03 -0.71
CA THR A 33 -17.78 0.06 -2.09
C THR A 33 -16.82 -0.67 -3.02
N TRP A 34 -17.28 -1.80 -3.51
CA TRP A 34 -16.54 -2.62 -4.46
C TRP A 34 -16.85 -2.24 -5.91
N ASN A 35 -15.83 -2.11 -6.72
CA ASN A 35 -15.94 -1.94 -8.16
C ASN A 35 -15.81 -3.32 -8.81
N THR A 36 -16.78 -3.72 -9.61
CA THR A 36 -16.74 -5.00 -10.34
C THR A 36 -15.87 -4.86 -11.57
N ILE A 37 -14.81 -5.65 -11.65
CA ILE A 37 -13.94 -5.77 -12.82
C ILE A 37 -14.52 -6.81 -13.80
N ASN A 38 -14.89 -7.97 -13.25
CA ASN A 38 -15.61 -9.04 -13.95
C ASN A 38 -16.38 -9.87 -12.90
N PRO A 39 -17.15 -10.91 -13.27
CA PRO A 39 -17.93 -11.70 -12.30
C PRO A 39 -17.13 -12.33 -11.16
N HIS A 40 -15.83 -12.56 -11.35
CA HIS A 40 -14.94 -13.19 -10.38
C HIS A 40 -14.03 -12.20 -9.65
N VAL A 41 -13.80 -11.00 -10.20
CA VAL A 41 -12.81 -10.05 -9.68
C VAL A 41 -13.48 -8.75 -9.28
N GLN A 42 -13.32 -8.38 -8.03
CA GLN A 42 -13.82 -7.14 -7.46
C GLN A 42 -12.68 -6.34 -6.85
N PHE A 43 -12.75 -5.04 -6.99
CA PHE A 43 -11.71 -4.10 -6.64
C PHE A 43 -12.25 -3.06 -5.65
N LEU A 44 -11.61 -2.97 -4.51
CA LEU A 44 -11.86 -1.95 -3.50
C LEU A 44 -10.76 -0.89 -3.60
N LYS A 45 -11.13 0.26 -4.18
CA LYS A 45 -10.21 1.38 -4.30
C LYS A 45 -9.96 2.02 -2.93
N GLN A 46 -8.71 2.26 -2.60
CA GLN A 46 -8.32 3.03 -1.43
C GLN A 46 -8.89 4.46 -1.47
N GLN A 47 -8.99 5.10 -0.31
CA GLN A 47 -9.30 6.52 -0.23
C GLN A 47 -8.07 7.35 -0.60
N ASP A 48 -8.19 8.26 -1.57
CA ASP A 48 -7.07 9.06 -2.13
C ASP A 48 -6.28 9.84 -1.05
N LYS A 49 -6.91 10.14 0.08
CA LYS A 49 -6.29 10.88 1.20
C LYS A 49 -5.39 10.03 2.10
N LEU A 50 -5.38 8.72 1.94
CA LEU A 50 -4.74 7.77 2.85
C LEU A 50 -3.61 6.96 2.21
N ARG A 51 -3.04 7.42 1.09
CA ARG A 51 -2.07 6.70 0.27
C ARG A 51 -0.94 5.99 1.03
N PHE A 52 -0.46 6.53 2.13
CA PHE A 52 0.63 5.93 2.92
C PHE A 52 0.16 4.99 4.04
N TYR A 53 -1.15 4.80 4.17
CA TYR A 53 -1.77 3.98 5.23
C TYR A 53 -2.73 2.95 4.69
N ASP A 54 -3.11 3.07 3.43
CA ASP A 54 -4.15 2.28 2.81
C ASP A 54 -3.79 1.95 1.37
N SER A 55 -3.94 0.70 0.99
CA SER A 55 -3.75 0.23 -0.37
C SER A 55 -5.08 -0.24 -0.96
N ASN A 56 -5.09 -0.46 -2.25
CA ASN A 56 -6.20 -1.14 -2.92
C ASN A 56 -6.28 -2.60 -2.47
N GLN A 57 -7.49 -3.13 -2.35
CA GLN A 57 -7.71 -4.55 -2.10
C GLN A 57 -8.44 -5.17 -3.28
N VAL A 58 -8.11 -6.42 -3.61
CA VAL A 58 -8.77 -7.16 -4.68
C VAL A 58 -9.30 -8.47 -4.15
N LEU A 59 -10.61 -8.68 -4.30
CA LEU A 59 -11.28 -9.94 -4.01
C LEU A 59 -11.45 -10.73 -5.30
N ILE A 60 -11.01 -11.99 -5.28
CA ILE A 60 -11.17 -12.93 -6.38
C ILE A 60 -11.97 -14.13 -5.88
N GLU A 61 -13.10 -14.43 -6.52
CA GLU A 61 -14.00 -15.53 -6.11
C GLU A 61 -14.11 -16.58 -7.21
N GLY A 62 -13.82 -17.83 -6.86
CA GLY A 62 -14.18 -19.01 -7.64
C GLY A 62 -15.36 -19.76 -7.02
N GLU A 63 -15.71 -20.93 -7.58
CA GLU A 63 -16.84 -21.72 -7.10
C GLU A 63 -16.59 -22.43 -5.75
N LYS A 64 -15.31 -22.60 -5.35
CA LYS A 64 -14.91 -23.31 -4.12
C LYS A 64 -14.25 -22.44 -3.09
N CYS A 65 -13.51 -21.42 -3.53
CA CYS A 65 -12.67 -20.59 -2.70
C CYS A 65 -12.67 -19.13 -3.14
N ALA A 66 -12.46 -18.23 -2.18
CA ALA A 66 -12.11 -16.84 -2.44
C ALA A 66 -10.64 -16.56 -2.03
N LEU A 67 -10.05 -15.54 -2.65
CA LEU A 67 -8.72 -15.02 -2.42
C LEU A 67 -8.79 -13.50 -2.28
N LEU A 68 -8.19 -12.96 -1.22
CA LEU A 68 -8.03 -11.52 -1.02
C LEU A 68 -6.57 -11.13 -1.26
N VAL A 69 -6.35 -10.13 -2.10
CA VAL A 69 -5.04 -9.52 -2.34
C VAL A 69 -4.96 -8.21 -1.58
N ASP A 70 -3.92 -8.09 -0.79
CA ASP A 70 -3.57 -6.96 0.06
C ASP A 70 -4.61 -6.57 1.13
N THR A 71 -4.16 -5.75 2.04
CA THR A 71 -4.95 -5.20 3.14
C THR A 71 -4.62 -3.72 3.31
N SER A 72 -4.60 -3.22 4.54
CA SER A 72 -4.30 -1.82 4.84
C SER A 72 -3.53 -1.72 6.17
N ALA A 73 -2.71 -0.69 6.33
CA ALA A 73 -2.17 -0.32 7.64
C ALA A 73 -3.22 0.41 8.51
N ASN A 74 -4.40 0.68 7.98
CA ASN A 74 -5.55 1.18 8.73
C ASN A 74 -6.37 -0.01 9.28
N PHE A 75 -5.97 -0.55 10.42
CA PHE A 75 -6.60 -1.75 11.00
C PHE A 75 -8.12 -1.60 11.25
N ALA A 76 -8.60 -0.37 11.46
CA ALA A 76 -10.04 -0.13 11.57
C ALA A 76 -10.78 -0.35 10.24
N ALA A 77 -10.15 0.02 9.12
CA ALA A 77 -10.70 -0.25 7.79
C ALA A 77 -10.63 -1.75 7.47
N VAL A 78 -9.57 -2.44 7.91
CA VAL A 78 -9.44 -3.90 7.73
C VAL A 78 -10.49 -4.66 8.53
N GLU A 79 -10.82 -4.23 9.76
CA GLU A 79 -11.97 -4.80 10.51
C GLU A 79 -13.29 -4.63 9.75
N GLN A 80 -13.50 -3.47 9.11
CA GLN A 80 -14.69 -3.23 8.29
C GLN A 80 -14.73 -4.14 7.06
N LEU A 81 -13.60 -4.25 6.38
CA LEU A 81 -13.44 -5.14 5.25
C LEU A 81 -13.76 -6.59 5.65
N ALA A 82 -13.21 -7.07 6.78
CA ALA A 82 -13.47 -8.41 7.27
C ALA A 82 -14.95 -8.65 7.58
N GLU A 83 -15.63 -7.69 8.21
CA GLU A 83 -17.07 -7.77 8.49
C GLU A 83 -17.93 -7.68 7.20
N ASP A 84 -17.51 -6.89 6.20
CA ASP A 84 -18.16 -6.85 4.89
C ASP A 84 -18.03 -8.20 4.18
N LEU A 85 -16.83 -8.75 4.14
CA LEU A 85 -16.57 -10.06 3.53
C LEU A 85 -17.38 -11.19 4.17
N LYS A 86 -17.58 -11.21 5.49
CA LYS A 86 -18.45 -12.18 6.16
C LYS A 86 -19.89 -12.18 5.64
N LYS A 87 -20.38 -11.02 5.22
CA LYS A 87 -21.76 -10.87 4.73
C LYS A 87 -21.92 -11.21 3.27
N ARG A 88 -20.87 -11.00 2.48
CA ARG A 88 -20.95 -11.06 1.01
C ARG A 88 -20.37 -12.32 0.38
N LEU A 89 -19.36 -12.93 1.00
CA LEU A 89 -18.71 -14.12 0.46
C LEU A 89 -19.70 -15.29 0.37
N LYS A 90 -19.71 -15.93 -0.78
CA LYS A 90 -20.49 -17.15 -1.04
C LYS A 90 -19.65 -18.40 -0.81
N THR A 91 -18.34 -18.27 -0.87
CA THR A 91 -17.36 -19.35 -0.67
C THR A 91 -16.39 -18.98 0.44
N PRO A 92 -15.73 -19.96 1.09
CA PRO A 92 -14.74 -19.67 2.11
C PRO A 92 -13.59 -18.77 1.57
N LEU A 93 -13.13 -17.81 2.37
CA LEU A 93 -11.89 -17.12 2.11
C LEU A 93 -10.73 -18.09 2.42
N CYS A 94 -10.06 -18.59 1.39
CA CYS A 94 -9.00 -19.59 1.53
C CYS A 94 -7.60 -19.00 1.51
N TYR A 95 -7.43 -17.84 0.88
CA TYR A 95 -6.12 -17.24 0.67
C TYR A 95 -6.12 -15.75 0.95
N LEU A 96 -5.06 -15.33 1.66
CA LEU A 96 -4.68 -13.93 1.88
C LEU A 96 -3.33 -13.73 1.19
N VAL A 97 -3.25 -12.92 0.15
CA VAL A 97 -2.02 -12.69 -0.62
C VAL A 97 -1.52 -11.28 -0.35
N ALA A 98 -0.29 -11.14 0.14
CA ALA A 98 0.38 -9.85 0.19
C ALA A 98 1.26 -9.69 -1.06
N THR A 99 1.02 -8.62 -1.82
CA THR A 99 1.83 -8.33 -3.02
C THR A 99 3.28 -8.03 -2.66
N HIS A 100 3.51 -7.36 -1.53
CA HIS A 100 4.85 -7.08 -1.01
C HIS A 100 4.79 -6.74 0.50
N TYR A 101 5.92 -6.32 1.08
CA TYR A 101 6.08 -6.21 2.53
C TYR A 101 5.78 -4.83 3.12
N HIS A 102 5.37 -3.83 2.35
CA HIS A 102 5.07 -2.52 2.93
C HIS A 102 3.86 -2.59 3.87
N ASP A 103 3.87 -1.71 4.86
CA ASP A 103 2.92 -1.71 5.98
C ASP A 103 1.47 -1.73 5.52
N ASP A 104 1.15 -0.93 4.51
CA ASP A 104 -0.19 -0.73 3.96
C ASP A 104 -0.70 -1.89 3.08
N HIS A 105 0.14 -2.88 2.81
CA HIS A 105 -0.23 -4.12 2.13
C HIS A 105 -0.24 -5.32 3.06
N LEU A 106 0.74 -5.41 3.98
CA LEU A 106 0.98 -6.61 4.77
C LEU A 106 0.42 -6.55 6.19
N LEU A 107 0.55 -5.41 6.92
CA LEU A 107 0.29 -5.42 8.36
C LEU A 107 -1.15 -5.74 8.75
N GLY A 108 -2.12 -5.32 7.93
CA GLY A 108 -3.53 -5.66 8.14
C GLY A 108 -3.85 -7.13 7.98
N MET A 109 -2.93 -7.95 7.45
CA MET A 109 -3.10 -9.40 7.39
C MET A 109 -3.26 -10.01 8.79
N ALA A 110 -2.66 -9.42 9.84
CA ALA A 110 -2.86 -9.86 11.22
C ALA A 110 -4.33 -9.78 11.64
N VAL A 111 -5.03 -8.72 11.24
CA VAL A 111 -6.48 -8.59 11.48
C VAL A 111 -7.26 -9.63 10.68
N MET A 112 -6.93 -9.78 9.38
CA MET A 112 -7.61 -10.76 8.52
C MET A 112 -7.41 -12.19 9.01
N GLN A 113 -6.21 -12.59 9.42
CA GLN A 113 -5.92 -13.93 9.98
C GLN A 113 -6.73 -14.20 11.25
N ASN A 114 -7.01 -13.18 12.06
CA ASN A 114 -7.87 -13.35 13.23
C ASN A 114 -9.35 -13.54 12.84
N PHE A 115 -9.83 -12.86 11.79
CA PHE A 115 -11.21 -13.02 11.32
C PHE A 115 -11.43 -14.28 10.47
N TYR A 116 -10.39 -14.73 9.78
CA TYR A 116 -10.37 -15.88 8.86
C TYR A 116 -9.18 -16.79 9.16
N PRO A 117 -9.21 -17.51 10.31
CA PRO A 117 -8.06 -18.30 10.76
C PRO A 117 -7.70 -19.47 9.86
N ASP A 118 -8.63 -19.91 8.99
CA ASP A 118 -8.39 -20.99 8.03
C ASP A 118 -7.82 -20.48 6.69
N ALA A 119 -7.80 -19.16 6.47
CA ALA A 119 -7.25 -18.55 5.27
C ALA A 119 -5.71 -18.55 5.32
N LYS A 120 -5.08 -19.11 4.29
CA LYS A 120 -3.62 -19.25 4.21
C LYS A 120 -2.98 -17.95 3.76
N LEU A 121 -2.03 -17.43 4.53
CA LEU A 121 -1.21 -16.29 4.11
C LEU A 121 -0.18 -16.73 3.06
N VAL A 122 -0.19 -16.03 1.94
CA VAL A 122 0.66 -16.26 0.77
C VAL A 122 1.57 -15.06 0.58
N VAL A 123 2.88 -15.27 0.56
CA VAL A 123 3.86 -14.20 0.39
C VAL A 123 5.03 -14.63 -0.52
N HIS A 124 5.78 -13.65 -1.02
CA HIS A 124 7.04 -13.89 -1.71
C HIS A 124 8.10 -14.47 -0.74
N GLN A 125 9.04 -15.30 -1.27
CA GLN A 125 10.10 -15.91 -0.45
C GLN A 125 10.96 -14.90 0.32
N GLN A 126 11.22 -13.71 -0.23
CA GLN A 126 12.01 -12.69 0.49
C GLN A 126 11.25 -12.10 1.68
N VAL A 127 9.92 -11.96 1.56
CA VAL A 127 9.06 -11.57 2.67
C VAL A 127 9.14 -12.63 3.77
N ASN A 128 9.02 -13.92 3.41
CA ASN A 128 9.11 -15.02 4.39
C ASN A 128 10.49 -15.08 5.10
N LYS A 129 11.59 -14.85 4.39
CA LYS A 129 12.94 -14.84 4.99
C LYS A 129 13.10 -13.80 6.09
N ASN A 130 12.44 -12.67 5.95
CA ASN A 130 12.53 -11.54 6.87
C ASN A 130 11.27 -11.36 7.73
N PHE A 131 10.43 -12.39 7.83
CA PHE A 131 9.08 -12.25 8.37
C PHE A 131 9.03 -11.73 9.80
N SER A 132 10.04 -12.05 10.63
CA SER A 132 10.16 -11.52 12.00
C SER A 132 10.27 -9.99 12.04
N LEU A 133 10.84 -9.35 11.02
CA LEU A 133 10.89 -7.88 10.93
C LEU A 133 9.49 -7.29 10.79
N TYR A 134 8.63 -7.94 10.01
CA TYR A 134 7.26 -7.46 9.80
C TYR A 134 6.36 -7.74 11.01
N GLN A 135 6.64 -8.81 11.76
CA GLN A 135 6.00 -9.03 13.06
C GLN A 135 6.37 -7.91 14.06
N THR A 136 7.64 -7.49 14.05
CA THR A 136 8.09 -6.33 14.83
C THR A 136 7.41 -5.05 14.34
N ALA A 137 7.37 -4.81 13.01
CA ALA A 137 6.69 -3.65 12.42
C ALA A 137 5.20 -3.58 12.80
N TYR A 138 4.52 -4.73 12.91
CA TYR A 138 3.15 -4.79 13.42
C TYR A 138 3.06 -4.28 14.86
N THR A 139 3.96 -4.72 15.75
CA THR A 139 4.02 -4.28 17.14
C THR A 139 4.34 -2.77 17.23
N ASP A 140 5.33 -2.29 16.48
CA ASP A 140 5.70 -0.87 16.42
C ASP A 140 4.54 0.00 15.94
N LYS A 141 3.71 -0.54 15.05
CA LYS A 141 2.48 0.13 14.60
C LYS A 141 1.46 0.27 15.71
N LEU A 142 1.28 -0.77 16.53
CA LEU A 142 0.39 -0.72 17.71
C LEU A 142 0.89 0.31 18.74
N ASP A 143 2.19 0.37 19.00
CA ASP A 143 2.80 1.38 19.87
C ASP A 143 2.56 2.80 19.34
N THR A 144 2.61 2.96 18.02
CA THR A 144 2.32 4.24 17.37
C THR A 144 0.85 4.64 17.56
N TYR A 145 -0.09 3.69 17.46
CA TYR A 145 -1.50 3.93 17.77
C TYR A 145 -1.71 4.28 19.25
N GLU A 146 -1.04 3.59 20.17
CA GLU A 146 -1.13 3.88 21.61
C GLU A 146 -0.68 5.31 21.92
N LYS A 147 0.52 5.69 21.47
CA LYS A 147 1.04 7.05 21.61
C LYS A 147 0.11 8.11 21.01
N SER A 148 -0.50 7.80 19.86
CA SER A 148 -1.45 8.69 19.18
C SER A 148 -2.73 8.90 20.00
N ILE A 149 -3.24 7.84 20.63
CA ILE A 149 -4.39 7.88 21.51
C ILE A 149 -4.08 8.69 22.77
N GLU A 150 -2.94 8.47 23.42
CA GLU A 150 -2.48 9.22 24.60
C GLU A 150 -2.36 10.71 24.31
N LEU A 151 -1.68 11.08 23.22
CA LEU A 151 -1.58 12.48 22.78
C LEU A 151 -2.95 13.09 22.51
N SER A 152 -3.90 12.33 21.99
CA SER A 152 -5.25 12.79 21.75
C SER A 152 -6.03 13.02 23.04
N TYR A 153 -5.83 12.21 24.08
CA TYR A 153 -6.38 12.47 25.41
C TYR A 153 -5.80 13.75 26.04
N GLN A 154 -4.49 13.99 25.93
CA GLN A 154 -3.85 15.22 26.42
C GLN A 154 -4.44 16.47 25.74
N ARG A 155 -4.75 16.39 24.45
CA ARG A 155 -5.32 17.49 23.66
C ARG A 155 -6.80 17.70 23.90
N LEU A 156 -7.48 16.73 24.50
CA LEU A 156 -8.92 16.84 24.78
C LEU A 156 -9.28 18.06 25.63
N ALA A 157 -8.35 18.51 26.52
CA ALA A 157 -8.54 19.72 27.32
C ALA A 157 -8.67 21.00 26.47
N ASN A 158 -8.10 21.01 25.26
CA ASN A 158 -8.12 22.14 24.33
C ASN A 158 -9.29 22.08 23.33
N VAL A 159 -10.10 21.03 23.37
CA VAL A 159 -11.30 20.89 22.54
C VAL A 159 -12.46 21.69 23.20
N PRO A 160 -13.31 22.39 22.42
CA PRO A 160 -14.50 23.05 22.93
C PRO A 160 -15.32 22.13 23.85
N LYS A 161 -15.82 22.65 24.96
CA LYS A 161 -16.49 21.83 26.00
C LYS A 161 -17.66 21.02 25.44
N GLU A 162 -18.41 21.58 24.51
CA GLU A 162 -19.54 20.96 23.84
C GLU A 162 -19.13 19.76 22.95
N GLU A 163 -17.92 19.75 22.44
CA GLU A 163 -17.40 18.66 21.60
C GLU A 163 -16.70 17.55 22.40
N GLN A 164 -16.23 17.85 23.62
CA GLN A 164 -15.46 16.92 24.44
C GLN A 164 -16.15 15.57 24.67
N PRO A 165 -17.47 15.45 24.90
CA PRO A 165 -18.14 14.16 25.06
C PRO A 165 -17.96 13.27 23.81
N LYS A 166 -18.19 13.82 22.62
CA LYS A 166 -18.01 13.12 21.33
C LYS A 166 -16.56 12.64 21.13
N TRP A 167 -15.59 13.49 21.50
CA TRP A 167 -14.18 13.12 21.43
C TRP A 167 -13.81 12.01 22.42
N ARG A 168 -14.32 12.08 23.67
CA ARG A 168 -14.11 11.01 24.66
C ARG A 168 -14.63 9.66 24.18
N ASP A 169 -15.81 9.63 23.56
CA ASP A 169 -16.38 8.37 23.03
C ASP A 169 -15.55 7.80 21.89
N LYS A 170 -15.06 8.66 20.99
CA LYS A 170 -14.12 8.26 19.93
C LYS A 170 -12.83 7.65 20.51
N LEU A 171 -12.25 8.31 21.52
CA LEU A 171 -11.00 7.84 22.14
C LEU A 171 -11.20 6.54 22.91
N LYS A 172 -12.35 6.37 23.60
CA LYS A 172 -12.72 5.08 24.23
C LYS A 172 -12.82 3.96 23.19
N LEU A 173 -13.44 4.23 22.04
CA LEU A 173 -13.53 3.25 20.96
C LEU A 173 -12.15 2.91 20.38
N ALA A 174 -11.30 3.92 20.15
CA ALA A 174 -9.94 3.72 19.68
C ALA A 174 -9.13 2.85 20.64
N LYS A 175 -9.20 3.14 21.95
CA LYS A 175 -8.53 2.32 22.98
C LYS A 175 -9.05 0.88 23.02
N LYS A 176 -10.38 0.68 22.90
CA LYS A 176 -10.98 -0.66 22.85
C LYS A 176 -10.49 -1.45 21.62
N ARG A 177 -10.34 -0.77 20.46
CA ARG A 177 -9.79 -1.40 19.25
C ARG A 177 -8.32 -1.78 19.45
N LEU A 178 -7.52 -0.86 19.97
CA LEU A 178 -6.10 -1.10 20.22
C LEU A 178 -5.90 -2.35 21.09
N PHE A 179 -6.63 -2.51 22.18
CA PHE A 179 -6.56 -3.71 23.04
C PHE A 179 -6.86 -5.00 22.27
N ARG A 180 -7.84 -4.99 21.35
CA ARG A 180 -8.09 -6.16 20.50
C ARG A 180 -6.93 -6.44 19.56
N TRP A 181 -6.40 -5.40 18.89
CA TRP A 181 -5.31 -5.56 17.94
C TRP A 181 -4.01 -6.01 18.61
N GLN A 182 -3.79 -5.67 19.88
CA GLN A 182 -2.66 -6.17 20.69
C GLN A 182 -2.75 -7.68 20.96
N GLU A 183 -3.95 -8.27 20.89
CA GLU A 183 -4.15 -9.73 20.99
C GLU A 183 -3.92 -10.45 19.66
N TYR A 184 -3.92 -9.72 18.53
CA TYR A 184 -3.71 -10.31 17.21
C TYR A 184 -2.22 -10.46 16.93
N GLN A 185 -1.90 -11.42 16.08
CA GLN A 185 -0.52 -11.66 15.64
C GLN A 185 -0.47 -11.78 14.13
N LEU A 186 0.53 -11.18 13.52
CA LEU A 186 0.88 -11.47 12.14
C LEU A 186 1.52 -12.85 12.10
N SER A 187 0.72 -13.88 11.83
CA SER A 187 1.17 -15.28 11.81
C SER A 187 1.99 -15.56 10.56
N LYS A 188 2.93 -16.49 10.68
CA LYS A 188 3.82 -16.89 9.57
C LYS A 188 3.03 -17.34 8.35
N PRO A 189 3.53 -17.05 7.13
CA PRO A 189 2.87 -17.50 5.90
C PRO A 189 2.92 -19.03 5.77
N GLU A 190 1.81 -19.61 5.34
CA GLU A 190 1.68 -21.04 5.05
C GLU A 190 2.11 -21.36 3.61
N ILE A 191 2.05 -20.37 2.71
CA ILE A 191 2.44 -20.55 1.32
C ILE A 191 3.49 -19.52 0.94
N VAL A 192 4.64 -20.01 0.51
CA VAL A 192 5.78 -19.18 0.09
C VAL A 192 6.00 -19.34 -1.41
N ILE A 193 5.97 -18.22 -2.12
CA ILE A 193 6.12 -18.18 -3.58
C ILE A 193 7.57 -17.86 -3.93
N ASN A 194 8.23 -18.78 -4.62
CA ASN A 194 9.59 -18.64 -5.14
C ASN A 194 9.67 -18.86 -6.67
N SER A 195 8.58 -19.32 -7.28
CA SER A 195 8.42 -19.55 -8.71
C SER A 195 6.94 -19.37 -9.06
N ARG A 196 6.65 -19.24 -10.35
CA ARG A 196 5.27 -19.17 -10.83
C ARG A 196 4.41 -20.28 -10.22
N LYS A 197 3.26 -19.89 -9.67
CA LYS A 197 2.29 -20.80 -9.05
C LYS A 197 0.88 -20.49 -9.54
N ILE A 198 0.15 -21.52 -9.92
CA ILE A 198 -1.28 -21.43 -10.25
C ILE A 198 -2.08 -21.92 -9.05
N ILE A 199 -3.14 -21.19 -8.70
CA ILE A 199 -4.14 -21.57 -7.69
C ILE A 199 -5.50 -21.62 -8.39
N ASP A 200 -6.14 -22.78 -8.36
CA ASP A 200 -7.53 -22.95 -8.82
C ASP A 200 -8.48 -22.68 -7.64
N LEU A 201 -9.34 -21.67 -7.80
CA LEU A 201 -10.37 -21.29 -6.82
C LEU A 201 -11.69 -22.03 -7.05
N GLY A 202 -11.70 -23.05 -7.91
CA GLY A 202 -12.89 -23.77 -8.36
C GLY A 202 -13.39 -23.19 -9.67
N GLY A 203 -12.80 -23.67 -10.79
CA GLY A 203 -13.14 -23.23 -12.14
C GLY A 203 -12.64 -21.82 -12.50
N PHE A 204 -11.91 -21.15 -11.61
CA PHE A 204 -11.28 -19.86 -11.88
C PHE A 204 -9.83 -19.87 -11.34
N GLU A 205 -8.88 -19.79 -12.25
CA GLU A 205 -7.46 -19.84 -11.93
C GLU A 205 -6.85 -18.46 -11.74
N VAL A 206 -5.96 -18.34 -10.78
CA VAL A 206 -5.07 -17.20 -10.58
C VAL A 206 -3.63 -17.66 -10.67
N THR A 207 -2.79 -16.87 -11.35
CA THR A 207 -1.36 -17.13 -11.45
C THR A 207 -0.62 -16.10 -10.61
N LEU A 208 0.20 -16.57 -9.66
CA LEU A 208 1.10 -15.75 -8.85
C LEU A 208 2.50 -15.85 -9.42
N GLU A 209 3.17 -14.73 -9.63
CA GLU A 209 4.54 -14.67 -10.12
C GLU A 209 5.42 -13.82 -9.19
N PRO A 210 6.55 -14.38 -8.68
CA PRO A 210 7.50 -13.61 -7.89
C PRO A 210 8.26 -12.64 -8.79
N GLN A 211 8.41 -11.40 -8.31
CA GLN A 211 9.10 -10.32 -9.00
C GLN A 211 10.12 -9.64 -8.08
N GLN A 212 11.06 -8.90 -8.69
CA GLN A 212 11.97 -7.99 -8.01
C GLN A 212 11.92 -6.66 -8.77
N ALA A 213 11.05 -5.77 -8.33
CA ALA A 213 10.75 -4.52 -9.02
C ALA A 213 10.58 -3.35 -8.04
N HIS A 214 9.39 -3.15 -7.48
CA HIS A 214 9.13 -2.13 -6.46
C HIS A 214 9.88 -2.42 -5.15
N THR A 215 9.96 -3.69 -4.81
CA THR A 215 10.82 -4.24 -3.75
C THR A 215 11.61 -5.44 -4.27
N ASN A 216 12.40 -6.06 -3.40
CA ASN A 216 13.06 -7.33 -3.70
C ASN A 216 12.15 -8.56 -3.48
N GLY A 217 10.90 -8.35 -3.13
CA GLY A 217 9.97 -9.41 -2.74
C GLY A 217 8.53 -9.14 -3.14
N ASP A 218 8.31 -8.82 -4.41
CA ASP A 218 6.98 -8.53 -4.95
C ASP A 218 6.31 -9.80 -5.51
N LEU A 219 4.99 -9.84 -5.44
CA LEU A 219 4.13 -10.79 -6.15
C LEU A 219 3.20 -10.04 -7.09
N THR A 220 3.11 -10.49 -8.32
CA THR A 220 2.05 -10.10 -9.24
C THR A 220 1.06 -11.23 -9.42
N ILE A 221 -0.19 -10.89 -9.59
CA ILE A 221 -1.28 -11.84 -9.75
C ILE A 221 -1.97 -11.56 -11.09
N THR A 222 -2.02 -12.56 -11.96
CA THR A 222 -2.79 -12.50 -13.20
C THR A 222 -3.97 -13.45 -13.14
N THR A 223 -5.08 -13.02 -13.71
CA THR A 223 -6.33 -13.79 -13.75
C THR A 223 -7.09 -13.55 -15.04
N ASN A 224 -8.20 -14.25 -15.22
CA ASN A 224 -9.01 -14.18 -16.42
C ASN A 224 -8.20 -14.41 -17.70
N ASN A 225 -7.46 -15.53 -17.74
CA ASN A 225 -6.58 -15.93 -18.86
C ASN A 225 -5.48 -14.89 -19.20
N GLY A 226 -5.05 -14.12 -18.20
CA GLY A 226 -4.00 -13.10 -18.34
C GLY A 226 -4.51 -11.71 -18.72
N SER A 227 -5.85 -11.50 -18.80
CA SER A 227 -6.39 -10.19 -19.18
C SER A 227 -6.42 -9.17 -18.01
N VAL A 228 -6.37 -9.62 -16.77
CA VAL A 228 -6.36 -8.77 -15.57
C VAL A 228 -5.05 -8.99 -14.81
N LEU A 229 -4.32 -7.92 -14.56
CA LEU A 229 -3.11 -7.88 -13.73
C LEU A 229 -3.41 -7.13 -12.43
N ILE A 230 -3.11 -7.77 -11.31
CA ILE A 230 -3.03 -7.13 -9.99
C ILE A 230 -1.54 -7.03 -9.69
N GLY A 231 -1.00 -5.83 -9.82
CA GLY A 231 0.44 -5.61 -9.81
C GLY A 231 0.98 -5.02 -8.52
N GLY A 232 0.11 -4.70 -7.55
CA GLY A 232 0.55 -3.92 -6.38
C GLY A 232 1.25 -2.63 -6.83
N ASP A 233 2.24 -2.19 -6.08
CA ASP A 233 2.97 -0.94 -6.33
C ASP A 233 3.91 -0.98 -7.54
N ILE A 234 4.13 -2.16 -8.12
CA ILE A 234 4.90 -2.28 -9.37
C ILE A 234 4.27 -1.44 -10.48
N VAL A 235 2.94 -1.36 -10.50
CA VAL A 235 2.18 -0.72 -11.58
C VAL A 235 1.49 0.58 -11.15
N ASP A 236 1.89 1.15 -10.04
CA ASP A 236 1.37 2.44 -9.58
C ASP A 236 1.61 3.55 -10.60
N TRP A 237 0.61 4.42 -10.77
CA TRP A 237 0.74 5.60 -11.63
C TRP A 237 1.91 6.49 -11.23
N LEU A 238 2.07 6.78 -9.93
CA LEU A 238 3.25 7.43 -9.35
C LEU A 238 4.04 6.38 -8.55
N PRO A 239 5.10 5.79 -9.11
CA PRO A 239 5.87 4.75 -8.44
C PRO A 239 6.75 5.31 -7.33
N TYR A 240 6.91 4.57 -6.22
CA TYR A 240 7.89 4.85 -5.16
C TYR A 240 9.14 3.99 -5.38
N PRO A 241 10.27 4.57 -5.86
CA PRO A 241 11.43 3.77 -6.26
C PRO A 241 12.46 3.51 -5.15
N GLY A 242 12.20 3.97 -3.92
CA GLY A 242 13.20 3.96 -2.84
C GLY A 242 13.74 2.57 -2.44
N HIS A 243 12.96 1.50 -2.62
CA HIS A 243 13.35 0.11 -2.33
C HIS A 243 13.52 -0.72 -3.60
N GLY A 244 13.33 -0.10 -4.78
CA GLY A 244 13.17 -0.79 -6.05
C GLY A 244 14.47 -1.32 -6.65
N GLU A 245 14.32 -2.36 -7.45
CA GLU A 245 15.32 -2.86 -8.39
C GLU A 245 15.05 -2.22 -9.77
N LEU A 246 15.49 -0.97 -9.95
CA LEU A 246 15.03 -0.07 -11.01
C LEU A 246 15.15 -0.65 -12.41
N LYS A 247 16.21 -1.41 -12.70
CA LYS A 247 16.45 -1.99 -14.03
C LYS A 247 15.48 -3.14 -14.33
N SER A 248 15.26 -4.05 -13.39
CA SER A 248 14.29 -5.14 -13.57
C SER A 248 12.87 -4.61 -13.59
N TRP A 249 12.57 -3.58 -12.79
CA TRP A 249 11.27 -2.91 -12.77
C TRP A 249 10.93 -2.29 -14.13
N GLN A 250 11.85 -1.52 -14.72
CA GLN A 250 11.66 -0.97 -16.07
C GLN A 250 11.44 -2.07 -17.13
N THR A 251 12.19 -3.19 -17.01
CA THR A 251 12.02 -4.34 -17.91
C THR A 251 10.63 -4.95 -17.78
N LEU A 252 10.16 -5.15 -16.56
CA LEU A 252 8.84 -5.71 -16.27
C LEU A 252 7.70 -4.81 -16.76
N LEU A 253 7.79 -3.50 -16.55
CA LEU A 253 6.81 -2.55 -17.09
C LEU A 253 6.75 -2.59 -18.62
N LYS A 254 7.90 -2.71 -19.31
CA LYS A 254 7.94 -2.89 -20.77
C LYS A 254 7.26 -4.19 -21.22
N GLN A 255 7.42 -5.28 -20.46
CA GLN A 255 6.74 -6.55 -20.75
C GLN A 255 5.22 -6.38 -20.65
N TYR A 256 4.72 -5.74 -19.59
CA TYR A 256 3.28 -5.49 -19.42
C TYR A 256 2.69 -4.57 -20.50
N ILE A 257 3.42 -3.52 -20.91
CA ILE A 257 3.00 -2.63 -22.01
C ILE A 257 2.82 -3.41 -23.32
N ASN A 258 3.70 -4.39 -23.57
CA ASN A 258 3.69 -5.18 -24.79
C ASN A 258 2.83 -6.47 -24.72
N ASP A 259 2.27 -6.79 -23.55
CA ASP A 259 1.40 -7.98 -23.43
C ASP A 259 0.05 -7.74 -24.09
N GLU A 260 -0.22 -8.42 -25.19
CA GLU A 260 -1.45 -8.27 -25.97
C GLU A 260 -2.71 -8.74 -25.21
N LYS A 261 -2.56 -9.67 -24.27
CA LYS A 261 -3.67 -10.22 -23.48
C LYS A 261 -4.13 -9.27 -22.40
N LEU A 262 -3.21 -8.44 -21.87
CA LEU A 262 -3.46 -7.59 -20.73
C LEU A 262 -4.37 -6.40 -21.12
N THR A 263 -5.51 -6.28 -20.46
CA THR A 263 -6.51 -5.23 -20.73
C THR A 263 -6.79 -4.34 -19.54
N ILE A 264 -6.71 -4.89 -18.31
CA ILE A 264 -6.99 -4.18 -17.06
C ILE A 264 -5.83 -4.38 -16.10
N ILE A 265 -5.37 -3.29 -15.51
CA ILE A 265 -4.29 -3.27 -14.54
C ILE A 265 -4.81 -2.65 -13.26
N ILE A 266 -4.67 -3.37 -12.14
CA ILE A 266 -5.05 -2.93 -10.81
C ILE A 266 -3.76 -2.63 -10.03
N PRO A 267 -3.46 -1.34 -9.77
CA PRO A 267 -2.29 -0.93 -8.99
C PRO A 267 -2.53 -1.10 -7.48
N GLY A 268 -1.48 -0.97 -6.69
CA GLY A 268 -1.55 -0.89 -5.24
C GLY A 268 -2.27 0.37 -4.77
N HIS A 269 -2.19 1.45 -5.54
CA HIS A 269 -2.78 2.74 -5.21
C HIS A 269 -3.46 3.39 -6.41
N GLY A 270 -4.62 4.01 -6.17
CA GLY A 270 -5.34 4.75 -7.20
C GLY A 270 -6.37 3.91 -7.97
N GLY A 271 -6.78 4.38 -9.14
CA GLY A 271 -7.73 3.69 -10.02
C GLY A 271 -7.06 2.63 -10.90
N THR A 272 -7.87 1.82 -11.57
CA THR A 272 -7.39 0.89 -12.58
C THR A 272 -6.69 1.62 -13.73
N LEU A 273 -5.70 0.99 -14.33
CA LEU A 273 -4.89 1.53 -15.41
C LEU A 273 -5.03 0.69 -16.68
N THR A 274 -4.75 1.33 -17.81
CA THR A 274 -4.52 0.69 -19.11
C THR A 274 -3.00 0.48 -19.33
N LYS A 275 -2.65 -0.36 -20.29
CA LYS A 275 -1.24 -0.57 -20.69
C LYS A 275 -0.55 0.74 -21.12
N GLU A 276 -1.27 1.59 -21.82
CA GLU A 276 -0.75 2.90 -22.29
C GLU A 276 -0.33 3.79 -21.11
N GLN A 277 -1.11 3.75 -20.01
CA GLN A 277 -0.81 4.52 -18.82
C GLN A 277 0.45 4.03 -18.09
N LEU A 278 0.88 2.77 -18.27
CA LEU A 278 2.15 2.28 -17.71
C LEU A 278 3.40 2.94 -18.32
N LYS A 279 3.26 3.62 -19.46
CA LYS A 279 4.38 4.41 -20.03
C LYS A 279 4.81 5.55 -19.12
N GLN A 280 3.90 6.08 -18.29
CA GLN A 280 4.21 7.17 -17.37
C GLN A 280 5.13 6.73 -16.23
N PRO A 281 4.84 5.68 -15.41
CA PRO A 281 5.78 5.17 -14.43
C PRO A 281 7.08 4.67 -15.05
N LEU A 282 7.05 4.05 -16.23
CA LEU A 282 8.26 3.65 -16.96
C LEU A 282 9.13 4.85 -17.31
N SER A 283 8.53 5.94 -17.82
CA SER A 283 9.25 7.18 -18.14
C SER A 283 9.91 7.79 -16.91
N PHE A 284 9.19 7.83 -15.77
CA PHE A 284 9.71 8.34 -14.51
C PHE A 284 10.94 7.55 -14.02
N LEU A 285 10.84 6.21 -13.97
CA LEU A 285 11.93 5.33 -13.53
C LEU A 285 13.13 5.40 -14.50
N THR A 286 12.88 5.51 -15.80
CA THR A 286 13.93 5.65 -16.82
C THR A 286 14.66 6.98 -16.67
N ALA A 287 13.91 8.08 -16.53
CA ALA A 287 14.50 9.41 -16.35
C ALA A 287 15.37 9.48 -15.08
N ILE A 288 14.96 8.85 -13.97
CA ILE A 288 15.76 8.78 -12.73
C ILE A 288 17.10 8.10 -13.01
N THR A 289 17.09 6.92 -13.65
CA THR A 289 18.32 6.15 -13.88
C THR A 289 19.25 6.84 -14.88
N GLU A 290 18.72 7.41 -15.95
CA GLU A 290 19.50 8.14 -16.94
C GLU A 290 20.06 9.46 -16.37
N HIS A 291 19.27 10.18 -15.57
CA HIS A 291 19.70 11.43 -14.97
C HIS A 291 20.88 11.23 -14.01
N VAL A 292 20.83 10.22 -13.16
CA VAL A 292 21.95 9.86 -12.27
C VAL A 292 23.18 9.43 -13.09
N LYS A 293 22.99 8.54 -14.07
CA LYS A 293 24.07 8.06 -14.94
C LYS A 293 24.81 9.19 -15.65
N ASN A 294 24.08 10.22 -16.12
CA ASN A 294 24.65 11.34 -16.87
C ASN A 294 25.25 12.43 -15.95
N ASN A 295 25.00 12.39 -14.64
CA ASN A 295 25.39 13.41 -13.66
C ASN A 295 25.99 12.80 -12.39
N LYS A 296 26.87 11.81 -12.53
CA LYS A 296 27.40 10.98 -11.43
C LYS A 296 28.04 11.78 -10.29
N ASP A 297 28.67 12.89 -10.60
CA ASP A 297 29.42 13.72 -9.63
C ASP A 297 28.51 14.71 -8.87
N GLN A 298 27.24 14.84 -9.27
CA GLN A 298 26.32 15.77 -8.60
C GLN A 298 25.78 15.20 -7.29
N SER A 299 25.54 16.09 -6.31
CA SER A 299 24.82 15.75 -5.09
C SER A 299 23.33 15.47 -5.38
N ILE A 300 22.63 14.84 -4.44
CA ILE A 300 21.18 14.59 -4.59
C ILE A 300 20.42 15.91 -4.74
N GLU A 301 20.79 16.95 -4.02
CA GLU A 301 20.18 18.28 -4.13
C GLU A 301 20.35 18.86 -5.54
N GLN A 302 21.54 18.72 -6.14
CA GLN A 302 21.83 19.17 -7.51
C GLN A 302 21.02 18.35 -8.53
N LEU A 303 20.97 17.02 -8.36
CA LEU A 303 20.15 16.15 -9.20
C LEU A 303 18.65 16.47 -9.10
N MET A 304 18.15 16.79 -7.91
CA MET A 304 16.76 17.24 -7.73
C MET A 304 16.47 18.56 -8.47
N LEU A 305 17.39 19.53 -8.41
CA LEU A 305 17.23 20.84 -9.03
C LEU A 305 17.32 20.78 -10.57
N SER A 306 18.11 19.86 -11.10
CA SER A 306 18.32 19.70 -12.54
C SER A 306 17.43 18.62 -13.18
N PHE A 307 16.56 17.96 -12.39
CA PHE A 307 15.69 16.91 -12.92
C PHE A 307 14.65 17.48 -13.90
N PRO A 308 14.42 16.84 -15.07
CA PRO A 308 13.50 17.35 -16.06
C PRO A 308 12.07 17.54 -15.54
N GLU A 309 11.59 18.77 -15.49
CA GLU A 309 10.25 19.09 -14.96
C GLU A 309 9.13 18.40 -15.74
N SER A 310 9.29 18.22 -17.06
CA SER A 310 8.32 17.52 -17.92
C SER A 310 8.01 16.08 -17.47
N VAL A 311 8.93 15.43 -16.75
CA VAL A 311 8.72 14.08 -16.21
C VAL A 311 7.85 14.11 -14.95
N ILE A 312 7.95 15.19 -14.16
CA ILE A 312 7.20 15.36 -12.90
C ILE A 312 5.83 16.01 -13.15
N GLU A 313 5.70 16.81 -14.19
CA GLU A 313 4.48 17.59 -14.48
C GLU A 313 3.18 16.76 -14.48
N PRO A 314 3.13 15.53 -15.06
CA PRO A 314 1.93 14.69 -15.02
C PRO A 314 1.42 14.37 -13.61
N TYR A 315 2.30 14.43 -12.60
CA TYR A 315 1.96 14.12 -11.20
C TYR A 315 1.51 15.34 -10.40
N LYS A 316 1.68 16.55 -10.90
CA LYS A 316 1.33 17.81 -10.21
C LYS A 316 -0.17 18.13 -10.21
N GLN A 317 -0.96 17.40 -10.96
CA GLN A 317 -2.41 17.68 -11.11
C GLN A 317 -3.21 17.42 -9.83
N GLU A 318 -2.67 16.65 -8.87
CA GLU A 318 -3.30 16.38 -7.56
C GLU A 318 -2.42 16.89 -6.42
N ALA A 319 -3.01 17.66 -5.48
CA ALA A 319 -2.27 18.31 -4.39
C ALA A 319 -1.48 17.33 -3.49
N LEU A 320 -1.94 16.08 -3.34
CA LEU A 320 -1.23 15.02 -2.64
C LEU A 320 -0.02 14.53 -3.43
N ASN A 321 -0.11 14.47 -4.75
CA ASN A 321 0.94 13.99 -5.60
C ASN A 321 2.12 14.95 -5.72
N ILE A 322 1.92 16.28 -5.55
CA ILE A 322 3.02 17.26 -5.58
C ILE A 322 4.06 16.98 -4.49
N LYS A 323 3.62 16.71 -3.25
CA LYS A 323 4.54 16.39 -2.14
C LYS A 323 5.13 15.01 -2.29
N SER A 324 4.31 14.04 -2.69
CA SER A 324 4.73 12.66 -2.89
C SER A 324 5.70 12.53 -4.04
N SER A 325 5.50 13.24 -5.17
CA SER A 325 6.38 13.16 -6.32
C SER A 325 7.79 13.64 -6.00
N ASN A 326 7.95 14.73 -5.25
CA ASN A 326 9.27 15.21 -4.83
C ASN A 326 9.97 14.22 -3.88
N PHE A 327 9.23 13.67 -2.92
CA PHE A 327 9.75 12.67 -2.00
C PHE A 327 10.14 11.38 -2.75
N PHE A 328 9.33 10.92 -3.69
CA PHE A 328 9.59 9.72 -4.49
C PHE A 328 10.74 9.94 -5.47
N LEU A 329 10.83 11.13 -6.07
CA LEU A 329 11.98 11.50 -6.90
C LEU A 329 13.28 11.43 -6.09
N GLN A 330 13.32 12.06 -4.91
CA GLN A 330 14.50 12.04 -4.05
C GLN A 330 14.89 10.61 -3.66
N ALA A 331 13.92 9.79 -3.27
CA ALA A 331 14.15 8.38 -2.94
C ALA A 331 14.70 7.60 -4.13
N GLY A 332 14.17 7.83 -5.34
CA GLY A 332 14.62 7.18 -6.56
C GLY A 332 16.03 7.60 -6.99
N LEU A 333 16.36 8.89 -6.87
CA LEU A 333 17.72 9.37 -7.16
C LEU A 333 18.73 8.78 -6.17
N ASN A 334 18.41 8.71 -4.89
CA ASN A 334 19.23 8.02 -3.89
C ASN A 334 19.42 6.55 -4.24
N ARG A 335 18.34 5.86 -4.62
CA ARG A 335 18.38 4.44 -4.99
C ARG A 335 19.22 4.21 -6.24
N ALA A 336 19.04 5.01 -7.28
CA ALA A 336 19.82 4.90 -8.52
C ALA A 336 21.30 5.15 -8.27
N LYS A 337 21.63 6.16 -7.45
CA LYS A 337 23.03 6.49 -7.12
C LYS A 337 23.71 5.41 -6.27
N SER A 338 22.98 4.70 -5.41
CA SER A 338 23.52 3.59 -4.63
C SER A 338 23.71 2.30 -5.42
N ALA A 339 23.14 2.19 -6.62
CA ALA A 339 23.24 1.02 -7.49
C ALA A 339 24.33 1.15 -8.56
N GLU A 340 24.98 2.32 -8.69
CA GLU A 340 26.15 2.56 -9.54
C GLU A 340 27.47 2.30 -8.80
#